data_bdda2e2995832d0e5eb09f89e39421b3
#
_entry.id   bdda2e2995832d0e5eb09f89e39421b3
#
_cell.length_a   1.000
_cell.length_b   1.000
_cell.length_c   1.000
_cell.angle_alpha   90.00
_cell.angle_beta   90.00
_cell.angle_gamma   90.00
#
_symmetry.space_group_name_H-M   'P 1'
#
loop_
_entity.id
_entity.type
_entity.pdbx_description
1 polymer ?
#
loop_
_entity_poly.entity_id
_entity_poly.type
_entity_poly.pdbx_seq_one_letter_code
_entity_poly.pdbx_strand_id
1 'polypeptide(L)'
;ALDTHAQGDTASAVRLADETANAPSLARGPRLDPIAEAALADPQSTRIPLDLAKLLVLQGRYAQADDLLQALPDEVREESPELRRLAAHVSILRTAREAAPLTELEQAIAANSDNLEARYQLSAVQLVASNYDAAMQQLLEIARRDRGFRHDAGRAGLHAVFELLGDDDERVLRYRALLQAGMH
;
A
#
# COMPACT_ATOMS: atom_id res chain seq x y z
N ALA A 1 10.01 56.36 30.47
CA ALA A 1 8.93 55.43 30.77
C ALA A 1 8.42 54.81 29.49
N LEU A 2 9.08 53.83 28.95
CA LEU A 2 8.63 52.94 27.90
C LEU A 2 9.78 51.92 27.65
N ASP A 3 9.82 50.81 28.41
CA ASP A 3 10.56 49.60 28.04
C ASP A 3 10.38 48.56 29.16
N THR A 4 9.25 47.88 29.18
CA THR A 4 9.07 46.68 30.02
C THR A 4 7.92 45.78 29.51
N HIS A 5 7.80 45.56 28.20
CA HIS A 5 6.76 44.65 27.72
C HIS A 5 7.23 43.61 26.65
N ALA A 6 8.55 43.48 26.42
CA ALA A 6 9.03 42.54 25.35
C ALA A 6 9.80 41.30 25.87
N GLN A 7 9.86 41.08 27.20
CA GLN A 7 10.62 39.92 27.74
C GLN A 7 9.75 38.78 28.29
N GLY A 8 8.41 38.91 28.26
CA GLY A 8 7.51 37.87 28.76
C GLY A 8 7.16 36.77 27.74
N ASP A 9 7.29 37.06 26.46
CA ASP A 9 6.73 36.19 25.40
C ASP A 9 7.73 35.13 24.90
N THR A 10 9.01 35.41 25.00
CA THR A 10 10.03 34.43 24.54
C THR A 10 10.23 33.28 25.53
N ALA A 11 10.05 33.52 26.84
CA ALA A 11 10.17 32.48 27.86
C ALA A 11 8.98 31.50 27.82
N SER A 12 7.78 31.98 27.45
CA SER A 12 6.60 31.14 27.28
C SER A 12 6.68 30.31 25.98
N ALA A 13 7.23 30.90 24.92
CA ALA A 13 7.44 30.17 23.65
C ALA A 13 8.50 29.05 23.77
N VAL A 14 9.57 29.31 24.55
CA VAL A 14 10.61 28.30 24.80
C VAL A 14 10.09 27.16 25.69
N ARG A 15 9.23 27.46 26.69
CA ARG A 15 8.62 26.40 27.53
C ARG A 15 7.62 25.55 26.74
N LEU A 16 6.84 26.13 25.84
CA LEU A 16 5.92 25.36 24.96
C LEU A 16 6.69 24.49 23.96
N ALA A 17 7.85 24.95 23.48
CA ALA A 17 8.73 24.16 22.62
C ALA A 17 9.39 22.99 23.37
N ASP A 18 9.74 23.17 24.64
CA ASP A 18 10.36 22.12 25.46
C ASP A 18 9.33 21.08 25.96
N GLU A 19 8.10 21.50 26.22
CA GLU A 19 6.99 20.56 26.54
C GLU A 19 6.55 19.72 25.32
N THR A 20 6.65 20.24 24.10
CA THR A 20 6.38 19.46 22.89
C THR A 20 7.52 18.52 22.53
N ALA A 21 8.77 18.82 22.93
CA ALA A 21 9.92 17.93 22.73
C ALA A 21 9.92 16.73 23.69
N ASN A 22 9.22 16.83 24.83
CA ASN A 22 9.13 15.78 25.85
C ASN A 22 7.75 15.11 25.92
N ALA A 23 6.87 15.37 24.94
CA ALA A 23 5.68 14.57 24.77
C ALA A 23 6.14 13.14 24.43
N PRO A 24 5.70 12.09 25.18
CA PRO A 24 6.00 10.73 24.82
C PRO A 24 5.56 10.54 23.38
N SER A 25 6.50 10.16 22.53
CA SER A 25 6.32 9.98 21.11
C SER A 25 5.05 9.17 20.86
N LEU A 26 3.96 9.82 20.50
CA LEU A 26 2.73 9.21 19.99
C LEU A 26 2.97 8.49 18.65
N ALA A 27 4.22 8.50 18.15
CA ALA A 27 4.66 7.81 16.96
C ALA A 27 4.85 6.29 17.13
N ARG A 28 4.79 5.76 18.36
CA ARG A 28 4.62 4.34 18.61
C ARG A 28 3.19 4.10 19.07
N GLY A 29 2.29 3.99 18.10
CA GLY A 29 1.02 3.33 18.35
C GLY A 29 1.27 1.98 19.05
N PRO A 30 0.27 1.41 19.76
CA PRO A 30 0.42 0.16 20.49
C PRO A 30 1.16 -0.82 19.59
N ARG A 31 2.22 -1.44 20.14
CA ARG A 31 2.96 -2.48 19.42
C ARG A 31 1.92 -3.46 18.93
N LEU A 32 1.93 -3.71 17.64
CA LEU A 32 1.08 -4.77 17.05
C LEU A 32 1.41 -6.13 17.63
N ASP A 33 2.63 -6.26 18.15
CA ASP A 33 3.18 -7.52 18.60
C ASP A 33 2.22 -8.36 19.46
N PRO A 34 1.56 -7.85 20.52
CA PRO A 34 0.65 -8.70 21.32
C PRO A 34 -0.66 -8.98 20.61
N ILE A 35 -1.16 -8.08 19.77
CA ILE A 35 -2.43 -8.24 19.07
C ILE A 35 -2.22 -9.07 17.80
N ALA A 36 -1.10 -8.88 17.12
CA ALA A 36 -0.69 -9.71 16.00
C ALA A 36 -0.38 -11.14 16.47
N GLU A 37 0.32 -11.29 17.60
CA GLU A 37 0.55 -12.59 18.23
C GLU A 37 -0.78 -13.28 18.63
N ALA A 38 -1.73 -12.55 19.20
CA ALA A 38 -3.05 -13.09 19.52
C ALA A 38 -3.84 -13.44 18.24
N ALA A 39 -3.73 -12.67 17.18
CA ALA A 39 -4.35 -12.95 15.89
C ALA A 39 -3.73 -14.17 15.18
N LEU A 40 -2.45 -14.43 15.43
CA LEU A 40 -1.71 -15.58 14.91
C LEU A 40 -1.77 -16.81 15.83
N ALA A 41 -2.26 -16.64 17.07
CA ALA A 41 -2.35 -17.74 18.06
C ALA A 41 -3.39 -18.81 17.70
N ASP A 42 -4.38 -18.48 16.88
CA ASP A 42 -5.30 -19.43 16.27
C ASP A 42 -5.08 -19.49 14.76
N PRO A 43 -4.25 -20.42 14.28
CA PRO A 43 -3.89 -20.54 12.86
C PRO A 43 -5.09 -20.83 11.95
N GLN A 44 -6.21 -21.28 12.50
CA GLN A 44 -7.44 -21.58 11.75
C GLN A 44 -8.41 -20.42 11.70
N SER A 45 -8.20 -19.39 12.51
CA SER A 45 -9.08 -18.22 12.56
C SER A 45 -8.73 -17.23 11.45
N THR A 46 -9.61 -17.05 10.48
CA THR A 46 -9.51 -16.01 9.46
C THR A 46 -10.10 -14.68 9.91
N ARG A 47 -11.01 -14.70 10.89
CA ARG A 47 -11.80 -13.55 11.30
C ARG A 47 -10.99 -12.49 12.07
N ILE A 48 -10.21 -12.93 13.06
CA ILE A 48 -9.44 -12.00 13.90
C ILE A 48 -8.39 -11.24 13.09
N PRO A 49 -7.55 -11.91 12.26
CA PRO A 49 -6.62 -11.21 11.39
C PRO A 49 -7.30 -10.26 10.40
N LEU A 50 -8.45 -10.67 9.86
CA LEU A 50 -9.23 -9.85 8.92
C LEU A 50 -9.73 -8.56 9.57
N ASP A 51 -10.36 -8.65 10.74
CA ASP A 51 -10.91 -7.50 11.47
C ASP A 51 -9.79 -6.55 11.92
N LEU A 52 -8.66 -7.11 12.39
CA LEU A 52 -7.50 -6.32 12.77
C LEU A 52 -6.85 -5.62 11.58
N ALA A 53 -6.69 -6.30 10.45
CA ALA A 53 -6.16 -5.70 9.24
C ALA A 53 -7.06 -4.54 8.73
N LYS A 54 -8.38 -4.72 8.75
CA LYS A 54 -9.35 -3.65 8.44
C LYS A 54 -9.19 -2.45 9.37
N LEU A 55 -9.04 -2.68 10.67
CA LEU A 55 -8.83 -1.60 11.64
C LEU A 55 -7.54 -0.83 11.36
N LEU A 56 -6.46 -1.52 11.04
CA LEU A 56 -5.18 -0.91 10.68
C LEU A 56 -5.29 -0.06 9.41
N VAL A 57 -6.01 -0.55 8.40
CA VAL A 57 -6.30 0.20 7.17
C VAL A 57 -7.06 1.49 7.48
N LEU A 58 -8.10 1.43 8.32
CA LEU A 58 -8.85 2.62 8.74
C LEU A 58 -8.00 3.65 9.48
N GLN A 59 -6.95 3.21 10.17
CA GLN A 59 -5.98 4.07 10.84
C GLN A 59 -4.85 4.57 9.90
N GLY A 60 -4.84 4.19 8.63
CA GLY A 60 -3.78 4.50 7.67
C GLY A 60 -2.45 3.78 7.94
N ARG A 61 -2.46 2.72 8.75
CA ARG A 61 -1.30 1.91 9.15
C ARG A 61 -1.08 0.75 8.17
N TYR A 62 -0.92 1.09 6.88
CA TYR A 62 -0.88 0.11 5.78
C TYR A 62 0.28 -0.88 5.88
N ALA A 63 1.49 -0.42 6.29
CA ALA A 63 2.64 -1.30 6.45
C ALA A 63 2.36 -2.41 7.49
N GLN A 64 1.76 -2.05 8.62
CA GLN A 64 1.44 -3.00 9.68
C GLN A 64 0.29 -3.94 9.31
N ALA A 65 -0.66 -3.45 8.52
CA ALA A 65 -1.72 -4.29 7.97
C ALA A 65 -1.16 -5.31 6.97
N ASP A 66 -0.25 -4.88 6.12
CA ASP A 66 0.42 -5.75 5.14
C ASP A 66 1.29 -6.80 5.85
N ASP A 67 2.13 -6.38 6.81
CA ASP A 67 2.99 -7.28 7.58
C ASP A 67 2.15 -8.35 8.32
N LEU A 68 1.00 -7.97 8.91
CA LEU A 68 0.07 -8.90 9.54
C LEU A 68 -0.48 -9.92 8.54
N LEU A 69 -0.96 -9.45 7.38
CA LEU A 69 -1.55 -10.31 6.35
C LEU A 69 -0.52 -11.23 5.70
N GLN A 70 0.74 -10.77 5.55
CA GLN A 70 1.83 -11.59 5.02
C GLN A 70 2.34 -12.64 6.03
N ALA A 71 2.18 -12.39 7.32
CA ALA A 71 2.55 -13.35 8.38
C ALA A 71 1.56 -14.52 8.52
N LEU A 72 0.38 -14.45 7.89
CA LEU A 72 -0.58 -15.55 7.88
C LEU A 72 -0.06 -16.71 7.02
N PRO A 73 -0.33 -17.98 7.43
CA PRO A 73 -0.07 -19.13 6.59
C PRO A 73 -0.72 -19.00 5.20
N ASP A 74 -0.04 -19.48 4.15
CA ASP A 74 -0.54 -19.37 2.78
C ASP A 74 -1.91 -20.04 2.61
N GLU A 75 -2.11 -21.19 3.26
CA GLU A 75 -3.36 -21.92 3.24
C GLU A 75 -4.52 -21.07 3.75
N VAL A 76 -4.32 -20.33 4.86
CA VAL A 76 -5.34 -19.46 5.45
C VAL A 76 -5.68 -18.30 4.54
N ARG A 77 -4.66 -17.72 3.88
CA ARG A 77 -4.87 -16.61 2.93
C ARG A 77 -5.59 -17.09 1.67
N GLU A 78 -5.24 -18.28 1.15
CA GLU A 78 -5.82 -18.80 -0.09
C GLU A 78 -7.24 -19.31 0.10
N GLU A 79 -7.57 -19.87 1.25
CA GLU A 79 -8.92 -20.35 1.57
C GLU A 79 -9.93 -19.21 1.74
N SER A 80 -9.49 -18.01 2.13
CA SER A 80 -10.36 -16.86 2.32
C SER A 80 -10.26 -15.85 1.19
N PRO A 81 -11.25 -15.78 0.27
CA PRO A 81 -11.29 -14.76 -0.78
C PRO A 81 -11.28 -13.34 -0.24
N GLU A 82 -11.81 -13.12 0.96
CA GLU A 82 -11.85 -11.81 1.61
C GLU A 82 -10.46 -11.39 2.08
N LEU A 83 -9.69 -12.31 2.69
CA LEU A 83 -8.30 -12.05 3.09
C LEU A 83 -7.42 -11.77 1.88
N ARG A 84 -7.54 -12.54 0.80
CA ARG A 84 -6.78 -12.30 -0.44
C ARG A 84 -7.05 -10.92 -1.01
N ARG A 85 -8.32 -10.52 -1.11
CA ARG A 85 -8.69 -9.19 -1.61
C ARG A 85 -8.17 -8.08 -0.73
N LEU A 86 -8.28 -8.25 0.60
CA LEU A 86 -7.76 -7.27 1.54
C LEU A 86 -6.23 -7.16 1.45
N ALA A 87 -5.51 -8.28 1.39
CA ALA A 87 -4.06 -8.28 1.25
C ALA A 87 -3.60 -7.58 -0.04
N ALA A 88 -4.23 -7.86 -1.18
CA ALA A 88 -3.93 -7.17 -2.43
C ALA A 88 -4.19 -5.66 -2.33
N HIS A 89 -5.30 -5.26 -1.71
CA HIS A 89 -5.64 -3.85 -1.52
C HIS A 89 -4.65 -3.13 -0.61
N VAL A 90 -4.29 -3.75 0.51
CA VAL A 90 -3.33 -3.19 1.49
C VAL A 90 -1.95 -3.05 0.87
N SER A 91 -1.49 -4.03 0.11
CA SER A 91 -0.21 -3.99 -0.59
C SER A 91 -0.14 -2.81 -1.59
N ILE A 92 -1.22 -2.55 -2.32
CA ILE A 92 -1.32 -1.38 -3.22
C ILE A 92 -1.24 -0.08 -2.42
N LEU A 93 -2.01 0.04 -1.33
CA LEU A 93 -2.01 1.27 -0.50
C LEU A 93 -0.64 1.53 0.13
N ARG A 94 0.03 0.50 0.62
CA ARG A 94 1.40 0.58 1.15
C ARG A 94 2.36 1.04 0.07
N THR A 95 2.35 0.36 -1.09
CA THR A 95 3.22 0.69 -2.21
C THR A 95 3.04 2.13 -2.68
N ALA A 96 1.78 2.58 -2.82
CA ALA A 96 1.50 3.96 -3.24
C ALA A 96 1.97 5.01 -2.21
N ARG A 97 1.89 4.68 -0.91
CA ARG A 97 2.33 5.58 0.15
C ARG A 97 3.85 5.70 0.26
N GLU A 98 4.55 4.61 -0.03
CA GLU A 98 6.02 4.52 0.03
C GLU A 98 6.67 4.87 -1.31
N ALA A 99 5.88 5.08 -2.37
CA ALA A 99 6.35 5.35 -3.71
C ALA A 99 7.12 6.67 -3.80
N ALA A 100 8.10 6.69 -4.69
CA ALA A 100 8.76 7.93 -5.08
C ALA A 100 7.77 8.91 -5.75
N PRO A 101 8.07 10.22 -5.80
CA PRO A 101 7.26 11.19 -6.52
C PRO A 101 6.97 10.75 -7.96
N LEU A 102 5.75 11.02 -8.45
CA LEU A 102 5.28 10.61 -9.78
C LEU A 102 6.30 10.95 -10.89
N THR A 103 6.83 12.16 -10.86
CA THR A 103 7.81 12.63 -11.86
C THR A 103 9.12 11.85 -11.83
N GLU A 104 9.56 11.41 -10.66
CA GLU A 104 10.77 10.59 -10.52
C GLU A 104 10.54 9.17 -11.05
N LEU A 105 9.37 8.59 -10.81
CA LEU A 105 9.00 7.28 -11.35
C LEU A 105 8.92 7.30 -12.87
N GLU A 106 8.32 8.33 -13.45
CA GLU A 106 8.25 8.52 -14.91
C GLU A 106 9.64 8.69 -15.52
N GLN A 107 10.52 9.49 -14.90
CA GLN A 107 11.90 9.65 -15.33
C GLN A 107 12.71 8.35 -15.22
N ALA A 108 12.53 7.60 -14.14
CA ALA A 108 13.20 6.32 -13.95
C ALA A 108 12.79 5.29 -15.03
N ILE A 109 11.51 5.26 -15.39
CA ILE A 109 11.00 4.40 -16.47
C ILE A 109 11.49 4.87 -17.84
N ALA A 110 11.55 6.18 -18.06
CA ALA A 110 12.08 6.75 -19.32
C ALA A 110 13.57 6.46 -19.50
N ALA A 111 14.35 6.52 -18.42
CA ALA A 111 15.76 6.19 -18.42
C ALA A 111 16.03 4.68 -18.57
N ASN A 112 15.21 3.86 -17.98
CA ASN A 112 15.29 2.40 -18.05
C ASN A 112 13.88 1.81 -18.13
N SER A 113 13.47 1.39 -19.31
CA SER A 113 12.15 0.81 -19.56
C SER A 113 11.92 -0.52 -18.83
N ASP A 114 12.99 -1.20 -18.37
CA ASP A 114 12.95 -2.45 -17.62
C ASP A 114 13.00 -2.25 -16.10
N ASN A 115 12.86 -1.00 -15.64
CA ASN A 115 12.71 -0.72 -14.22
C ASN A 115 11.31 -1.12 -13.74
N LEU A 116 11.15 -2.42 -13.46
CA LEU A 116 9.87 -2.99 -13.04
C LEU A 116 9.41 -2.48 -11.67
N GLU A 117 10.36 -2.13 -10.82
CA GLU A 117 10.04 -1.55 -9.51
C GLU A 117 9.37 -0.18 -9.63
N ALA A 118 9.94 0.70 -10.48
CA ALA A 118 9.33 2.00 -10.75
C ALA A 118 7.96 1.87 -11.41
N ARG A 119 7.78 0.89 -12.33
CA ARG A 119 6.48 0.59 -12.93
C ARG A 119 5.45 0.11 -11.90
N TYR A 120 5.88 -0.75 -10.98
CA TYR A 120 5.00 -1.26 -9.94
C TYR A 120 4.54 -0.15 -8.99
N GLN A 121 5.46 0.70 -8.54
CA GLN A 121 5.13 1.87 -7.72
C GLN A 121 4.21 2.84 -8.47
N LEU A 122 4.52 3.12 -9.75
CA LEU A 122 3.67 3.97 -10.58
C LEU A 122 2.26 3.40 -10.72
N SER A 123 2.13 2.09 -10.95
CA SER A 123 0.81 1.45 -11.03
C SER A 123 -0.01 1.62 -9.74
N ALA A 124 0.63 1.48 -8.57
CA ALA A 124 -0.03 1.66 -7.29
C ALA A 124 -0.49 3.12 -7.06
N VAL A 125 0.36 4.11 -7.40
CA VAL A 125 0.00 5.53 -7.35
C VAL A 125 -1.17 5.83 -8.27
N GLN A 126 -1.17 5.30 -9.50
CA GLN A 126 -2.25 5.47 -10.46
C GLN A 126 -3.56 4.82 -10.01
N LEU A 127 -3.51 3.64 -9.37
CA LEU A 127 -4.67 2.96 -8.80
C LEU A 127 -5.33 3.79 -7.70
N VAL A 128 -4.54 4.33 -6.77
CA VAL A 128 -5.04 5.19 -5.69
C VAL A 128 -5.67 6.48 -6.25
N ALA A 129 -5.11 7.01 -7.36
CA ALA A 129 -5.66 8.16 -8.07
C ALA A 129 -6.87 7.81 -8.98
N SER A 130 -7.33 6.56 -8.99
CA SER A 130 -8.40 6.05 -9.87
C SER A 130 -8.09 6.13 -11.37
N ASN A 131 -6.81 6.27 -11.74
CA ASN A 131 -6.33 6.25 -13.11
C ASN A 131 -6.14 4.81 -13.60
N TYR A 132 -7.21 4.04 -13.64
CA TYR A 132 -7.18 2.59 -13.86
C TYR A 132 -6.50 2.18 -15.18
N ASP A 133 -6.72 2.94 -16.25
CA ASP A 133 -6.11 2.63 -17.55
C ASP A 133 -4.57 2.73 -17.50
N ALA A 134 -4.06 3.82 -16.95
CA ALA A 134 -2.62 4.02 -16.79
C ALA A 134 -2.00 2.98 -15.84
N ALA A 135 -2.69 2.61 -14.77
CA ALA A 135 -2.26 1.56 -13.86
C ALA A 135 -2.17 0.20 -14.54
N MET A 136 -3.22 -0.20 -15.27
CA MET A 136 -3.25 -1.47 -16.01
C MET A 136 -2.19 -1.53 -17.09
N GLN A 137 -1.85 -0.41 -17.72
CA GLN A 137 -0.76 -0.34 -18.68
C GLN A 137 0.59 -0.69 -18.04
N GLN A 138 0.90 -0.14 -16.86
CA GLN A 138 2.15 -0.48 -16.15
C GLN A 138 2.18 -1.95 -15.71
N LEU A 139 1.08 -2.45 -15.17
CA LEU A 139 0.95 -3.85 -14.76
C LEU A 139 1.10 -4.83 -15.95
N LEU A 140 0.55 -4.49 -17.11
CA LEU A 140 0.70 -5.27 -18.33
C LEU A 140 2.16 -5.29 -18.80
N GLU A 141 2.85 -4.16 -18.75
CA GLU A 141 4.27 -4.09 -19.08
C GLU A 141 5.13 -4.94 -18.13
N ILE A 142 4.81 -4.96 -16.82
CA ILE A 142 5.47 -5.85 -15.87
C ILE A 142 5.24 -7.32 -16.25
N ALA A 143 3.98 -7.71 -16.47
CA ALA A 143 3.62 -9.09 -16.81
C ALA A 143 4.28 -9.60 -18.10
N ARG A 144 4.53 -8.70 -19.08
CA ARG A 144 5.19 -9.03 -20.35
C ARG A 144 6.69 -9.18 -20.21
N ARG A 145 7.34 -8.37 -19.36
CA ARG A 145 8.79 -8.32 -19.22
C ARG A 145 9.33 -9.37 -18.27
N ASP A 146 8.67 -9.56 -17.13
CA ASP A 146 9.06 -10.57 -16.14
C ASP A 146 7.83 -11.11 -15.41
N ARG A 147 7.48 -12.35 -15.75
CA ARG A 147 6.37 -13.07 -15.09
C ARG A 147 6.70 -13.44 -13.63
N GLY A 148 7.96 -13.51 -13.27
CA GLY A 148 8.41 -13.83 -11.91
C GLY A 148 8.47 -12.64 -10.98
N PHE A 149 8.37 -11.41 -11.51
CA PHE A 149 8.50 -10.21 -10.71
C PHE A 149 7.51 -10.20 -9.55
N ARG A 150 8.04 -10.15 -8.31
CA ARG A 150 7.25 -10.12 -7.08
C ARG A 150 6.12 -11.16 -7.06
N HIS A 151 6.41 -12.43 -7.40
CA HIS A 151 5.42 -13.52 -7.45
C HIS A 151 4.24 -13.24 -8.41
N ASP A 152 4.56 -12.84 -9.64
CA ASP A 152 3.57 -12.54 -10.69
C ASP A 152 2.72 -11.27 -10.41
N ALA A 153 3.31 -10.25 -9.76
CA ALA A 153 2.60 -9.04 -9.36
C ALA A 153 1.93 -8.31 -10.55
N GLY A 154 2.50 -8.39 -11.75
CA GLY A 154 1.89 -7.80 -12.95
C GLY A 154 0.53 -8.39 -13.27
N ARG A 155 0.42 -9.72 -13.33
CA ARG A 155 -0.85 -10.41 -13.63
C ARG A 155 -1.80 -10.35 -12.45
N ALA A 156 -1.30 -10.59 -11.24
CA ALA A 156 -2.12 -10.51 -10.04
C ALA A 156 -2.74 -9.12 -9.87
N GLY A 157 -1.96 -8.05 -10.11
CA GLY A 157 -2.44 -6.69 -10.10
C GLY A 157 -3.50 -6.42 -11.16
N LEU A 158 -3.31 -6.90 -12.40
CA LEU A 158 -4.33 -6.78 -13.45
C LEU A 158 -5.64 -7.47 -13.04
N HIS A 159 -5.56 -8.70 -12.52
CA HIS A 159 -6.75 -9.43 -12.08
C HIS A 159 -7.48 -8.70 -10.94
N ALA A 160 -6.76 -8.13 -9.98
CA ALA A 160 -7.36 -7.35 -8.91
C ALA A 160 -8.10 -6.11 -9.45
N VAL A 161 -7.56 -5.43 -10.46
CA VAL A 161 -8.23 -4.30 -11.11
C VAL A 161 -9.45 -4.78 -11.91
N PHE A 162 -9.39 -5.93 -12.57
CA PHE A 162 -10.54 -6.50 -13.29
C PHE A 162 -11.69 -6.82 -12.33
N GLU A 163 -11.40 -7.40 -11.18
CA GLU A 163 -12.41 -7.66 -10.13
C GLU A 163 -13.03 -6.35 -9.60
N LEU A 164 -12.23 -5.29 -9.49
CA LEU A 164 -12.70 -3.99 -9.02
C LEU A 164 -13.64 -3.31 -10.02
N LEU A 165 -13.31 -3.36 -11.31
CA LEU A 165 -14.06 -2.67 -12.36
C LEU A 165 -15.25 -3.49 -12.86
N GLY A 166 -15.20 -4.83 -12.75
CA GLY A 166 -16.21 -5.75 -13.26
C GLY A 166 -15.98 -6.19 -14.70
N ASP A 167 -16.61 -7.30 -15.06
CA ASP A 167 -16.37 -7.99 -16.34
C ASP A 167 -16.86 -7.23 -17.56
N ASP A 168 -17.85 -6.35 -17.40
CA ASP A 168 -18.46 -5.57 -18.47
C ASP A 168 -17.72 -4.26 -18.79
N ASP A 169 -16.68 -3.90 -18.00
CA ASP A 169 -15.91 -2.68 -18.25
C ASP A 169 -15.05 -2.83 -19.51
N GLU A 170 -15.18 -1.90 -20.46
CA GLU A 170 -14.46 -1.94 -21.74
C GLU A 170 -12.93 -2.02 -21.58
N ARG A 171 -12.40 -1.40 -20.52
CA ARG A 171 -10.97 -1.45 -20.20
C ARG A 171 -10.58 -2.87 -19.81
N VAL A 172 -11.40 -3.55 -19.00
CA VAL A 172 -11.17 -4.94 -18.59
C VAL A 172 -11.15 -5.87 -19.81
N LEU A 173 -12.12 -5.74 -20.69
CA LEU A 173 -12.18 -6.54 -21.93
C LEU A 173 -10.91 -6.33 -22.78
N ARG A 174 -10.49 -5.09 -22.95
CA ARG A 174 -9.28 -4.74 -23.70
C ARG A 174 -8.01 -5.32 -23.07
N TYR A 175 -7.79 -5.12 -21.75
CA TYR A 175 -6.57 -5.60 -21.10
C TYR A 175 -6.52 -7.11 -20.94
N ARG A 176 -7.65 -7.81 -20.81
CA ARG A 176 -7.72 -9.29 -20.89
C ARG A 176 -7.22 -9.80 -22.24
N ALA A 177 -7.69 -9.20 -23.33
CA ALA A 177 -7.24 -9.57 -24.66
C ALA A 177 -5.73 -9.32 -24.84
N LEU A 178 -5.21 -8.18 -24.38
CA LEU A 178 -3.79 -7.85 -24.44
C LEU A 178 -2.92 -8.79 -23.58
N LEU A 179 -3.41 -9.20 -22.41
CA LEU A 179 -2.72 -10.14 -21.54
C LEU A 179 -2.63 -11.52 -22.19
N GLN A 180 -3.73 -12.00 -22.81
CA GLN A 180 -3.76 -13.27 -23.54
C GLN A 180 -2.84 -13.27 -24.75
N ALA A 181 -2.84 -12.20 -25.54
CA ALA A 181 -1.98 -12.06 -26.71
C ALA A 181 -0.48 -12.02 -26.38
N GLY A 182 -0.10 -11.54 -25.20
CA GLY A 182 1.30 -11.49 -24.74
C GLY A 182 1.81 -12.78 -24.11
N MET A 183 1.01 -13.85 -24.07
CA MET A 183 1.40 -15.16 -23.50
C MET A 183 1.93 -16.15 -24.55
N HIS A 184 2.01 -15.74 -25.81
CA HIS A 184 2.58 -16.50 -26.91
C HIS A 184 3.92 -15.92 -27.32
#